data_d9d67b30da0e57dd582afdff51df239d
#
_entry.id   d9d67b30da0e57dd582afdff51df239d
#
_cell.length_a   1.000
_cell.length_b   1.000
_cell.length_c   1.000
_cell.angle_alpha   90.00
_cell.angle_beta   90.00
_cell.angle_gamma   90.00
#
_symmetry.space_group_name_H-M   'P 1'
#
loop_
_entity.id
_entity.type
_entity.pdbx_description
1 polymer ?
#
loop_
_entity_poly.entity_id
_entity_poly.type
_entity_poly.pdbx_seq_one_letter_code
_entity_poly.pdbx_strand_id
1 'polypeptide(L)'
;QNIYFYTRIKNSADCNYKKSLDFANDFHNAALENQGDKVESYLETDSSEDSSTYQEVTLASTQSQVTWGSLAPQVSGNVYWEIKECNENYTSLVLKYQVKCTGDTDYADRLYSVKEFFRIRTGEDAQQYLLDYDRTMNQRFDGKTTALNQKGVLVGIAPTDLEYETNTDGTIVA
;
A
#
# COMPACT_ATOMS: atom_id res chain seq x y z
N GLN A 1 -22.76 22.35 -16.89
CA GLN A 1 -21.52 21.61 -17.21
C GLN A 1 -21.87 20.15 -17.31
N ASN A 2 -21.60 19.49 -18.44
CA ASN A 2 -21.84 18.05 -18.60
C ASN A 2 -20.65 17.30 -18.03
N ILE A 3 -20.93 16.26 -17.25
CA ILE A 3 -19.93 15.35 -16.69
C ILE A 3 -19.98 14.06 -17.52
N TYR A 4 -18.84 13.64 -18.03
CA TYR A 4 -18.73 12.43 -18.84
C TYR A 4 -17.95 11.38 -18.04
N PHE A 5 -18.48 10.15 -18.02
CA PHE A 5 -17.81 8.99 -17.41
C PHE A 5 -17.31 8.09 -18.55
N TYR A 6 -16.07 7.66 -18.43
CA TYR A 6 -15.48 6.72 -19.37
C TYR A 6 -15.35 5.35 -18.69
N THR A 7 -15.73 4.32 -19.42
CA THR A 7 -15.45 2.94 -19.03
C THR A 7 -14.88 2.20 -20.23
N ARG A 8 -14.03 1.23 -19.96
CA ARG A 8 -13.49 0.33 -20.97
C ARG A 8 -14.05 -1.05 -20.73
N ILE A 9 -14.75 -1.58 -21.73
CA ILE A 9 -15.22 -2.96 -21.71
C ILE A 9 -14.30 -3.76 -22.63
N LYS A 10 -13.63 -4.76 -22.08
CA LYS A 10 -12.80 -5.72 -22.82
C LYS A 10 -13.42 -7.09 -22.64
N ASN A 11 -13.79 -7.73 -23.75
CA ASN A 11 -14.13 -9.15 -23.78
C ASN A 11 -12.90 -9.89 -24.29
N SER A 12 -12.27 -10.68 -23.41
CA SER A 12 -11.11 -11.51 -23.77
C SER A 12 -11.38 -12.91 -23.23
N ALA A 13 -11.38 -13.89 -24.14
CA ALA A 13 -11.49 -15.30 -23.78
C ALA A 13 -10.25 -15.78 -22.97
N ASP A 14 -9.12 -15.09 -23.14
CA ASP A 14 -7.83 -15.45 -22.56
C ASP A 14 -7.53 -14.73 -21.24
N CYS A 15 -8.49 -13.94 -20.74
CA CYS A 15 -8.34 -13.22 -19.47
C CYS A 15 -8.79 -14.08 -18.29
N ASN A 16 -7.83 -14.64 -17.56
CA ASN A 16 -8.09 -15.48 -16.38
C ASN A 16 -8.01 -14.68 -15.07
N TYR A 17 -8.68 -13.50 -15.03
CA TYR A 17 -8.61 -12.58 -13.90
C TYR A 17 -8.99 -13.24 -12.57
N LYS A 18 -9.88 -14.24 -12.58
CA LYS A 18 -10.36 -14.87 -11.36
C LYS A 18 -9.23 -15.57 -10.59
N LYS A 19 -8.40 -16.37 -11.27
CA LYS A 19 -7.25 -17.03 -10.62
C LYS A 19 -6.25 -16.02 -10.08
N SER A 20 -5.99 -14.94 -10.82
CA SER A 20 -5.10 -13.87 -10.37
C SER A 20 -5.69 -13.12 -9.18
N LEU A 21 -6.99 -12.91 -9.16
CA LEU A 21 -7.68 -12.28 -8.02
C LEU A 21 -7.65 -13.17 -6.78
N ASP A 22 -7.92 -14.47 -6.95
CA ASP A 22 -7.85 -15.45 -5.85
C ASP A 22 -6.43 -15.47 -5.26
N PHE A 23 -5.40 -15.53 -6.12
CA PHE A 23 -4.00 -15.47 -5.71
C PHE A 23 -3.65 -14.17 -4.95
N ALA A 24 -4.03 -13.00 -5.50
CA ALA A 24 -3.77 -11.72 -4.86
C ALA A 24 -4.47 -11.60 -3.48
N ASN A 25 -5.68 -12.14 -3.38
CA ASN A 25 -6.42 -12.17 -2.13
C ASN A 25 -5.75 -13.09 -1.09
N ASP A 26 -5.26 -14.25 -1.52
CA ASP A 26 -4.52 -15.18 -0.64
C ASP A 26 -3.21 -14.55 -0.15
N PHE A 27 -2.45 -13.87 -1.03
CA PHE A 27 -1.25 -13.13 -0.66
C PHE A 27 -1.56 -12.01 0.34
N HIS A 28 -2.57 -11.19 0.06
CA HIS A 28 -3.01 -10.11 0.93
C HIS A 28 -3.39 -10.61 2.33
N ASN A 29 -4.20 -11.68 2.41
CA ASN A 29 -4.61 -12.27 3.67
C ASN A 29 -3.41 -12.85 4.44
N ALA A 30 -2.50 -13.55 3.75
CA ALA A 30 -1.27 -14.07 4.36
C ALA A 30 -0.41 -12.94 4.94
N ALA A 31 -0.28 -11.82 4.22
CA ALA A 31 0.44 -10.64 4.70
C ALA A 31 -0.22 -10.04 5.95
N LEU A 32 -1.55 -9.85 5.96
CA LEU A 32 -2.30 -9.30 7.10
C LEU A 32 -2.23 -10.20 8.33
N GLU A 33 -2.24 -11.52 8.14
CA GLU A 33 -2.18 -12.52 9.21
C GLU A 33 -0.75 -12.81 9.67
N ASN A 34 0.25 -12.05 9.18
CA ASN A 34 1.66 -12.22 9.48
C ASN A 34 2.19 -13.65 9.17
N GLN A 35 1.70 -14.25 8.08
CA GLN A 35 2.10 -15.59 7.63
C GLN A 35 3.29 -15.48 6.67
N GLY A 36 4.47 -15.13 7.19
CA GLY A 36 5.68 -14.87 6.41
C GLY A 36 6.05 -16.00 5.45
N ASP A 37 5.98 -17.25 5.89
CA ASP A 37 6.32 -18.43 5.09
C ASP A 37 5.53 -18.52 3.77
N LYS A 38 4.32 -17.95 3.74
CA LYS A 38 3.48 -17.98 2.54
C LYS A 38 3.81 -16.89 1.52
N VAL A 39 4.46 -15.83 1.94
CA VAL A 39 4.82 -14.70 1.07
C VAL A 39 6.28 -14.71 0.67
N GLU A 40 7.15 -15.30 1.48
CA GLU A 40 8.62 -15.28 1.33
C GLU A 40 9.09 -15.73 -0.05
N SER A 41 8.48 -16.77 -0.60
CA SER A 41 8.87 -17.34 -1.91
C SER A 41 8.61 -16.42 -3.11
N TYR A 42 7.86 -15.33 -2.90
CA TYR A 42 7.55 -14.33 -3.93
C TYR A 42 8.41 -13.08 -3.81
N LEU A 43 9.18 -12.94 -2.72
CA LEU A 43 9.98 -11.76 -2.46
C LEU A 43 11.35 -11.84 -3.14
N GLU A 44 11.80 -10.70 -3.61
CA GLU A 44 13.12 -10.48 -4.19
C GLU A 44 13.90 -9.48 -3.30
N THR A 45 13.99 -9.79 -2.00
CA THR A 45 14.49 -8.87 -0.99
C THR A 45 15.85 -8.30 -1.34
N ASP A 46 15.94 -6.98 -1.39
CA ASP A 46 17.17 -6.22 -1.58
C ASP A 46 17.58 -5.54 -0.27
N SER A 47 18.79 -5.83 0.20
CA SER A 47 19.34 -5.27 1.43
C SER A 47 19.65 -3.76 1.33
N SER A 48 19.62 -3.18 0.14
CA SER A 48 19.78 -1.73 -0.08
C SER A 48 18.48 -0.95 0.12
N GLU A 49 17.33 -1.63 0.14
CA GLU A 49 16.02 -1.00 0.38
C GLU A 49 15.87 -0.55 1.83
N ASP A 50 15.13 0.55 2.02
CA ASP A 50 14.85 1.07 3.37
C ASP A 50 13.90 0.13 4.13
N SER A 51 14.45 -0.60 5.10
CA SER A 51 13.70 -1.51 5.96
C SER A 51 13.04 -0.83 7.17
N SER A 52 13.21 0.49 7.34
CA SER A 52 12.70 1.24 8.50
C SER A 52 11.26 1.74 8.32
N THR A 53 10.74 1.73 7.09
CA THR A 53 9.41 2.27 6.77
C THR A 53 8.43 1.20 6.33
N TYR A 54 7.15 1.45 6.63
CA TYR A 54 6.01 0.68 6.14
C TYR A 54 5.15 1.47 5.14
N GLN A 55 5.57 2.70 4.80
CA GLN A 55 4.79 3.60 3.93
C GLN A 55 4.79 3.13 2.48
N GLU A 56 5.90 2.56 2.05
CA GLU A 56 6.05 1.96 0.73
C GLU A 56 6.74 0.60 0.89
N VAL A 57 6.12 -0.43 0.38
CA VAL A 57 6.58 -1.82 0.47
C VAL A 57 6.42 -2.46 -0.90
N THR A 58 7.49 -3.10 -1.39
CA THR A 58 7.56 -3.73 -2.71
C THR A 58 7.99 -5.19 -2.61
N LEU A 59 8.20 -5.86 -3.75
CA LEU A 59 8.81 -7.19 -3.78
C LEU A 59 10.25 -7.22 -3.24
N ALA A 60 10.95 -6.08 -3.32
CA ALA A 60 12.32 -5.94 -2.82
C ALA A 60 12.40 -5.74 -1.29
N SER A 61 11.27 -5.44 -0.66
CA SER A 61 11.18 -5.21 0.78
C SER A 61 11.35 -6.50 1.58
N THR A 62 11.65 -6.35 2.87
CA THR A 62 11.78 -7.50 3.78
C THR A 62 10.44 -8.22 4.01
N GLN A 63 10.51 -9.50 4.31
CA GLN A 63 9.33 -10.29 4.72
C GLN A 63 8.56 -9.60 5.85
N SER A 64 9.27 -9.06 6.84
CA SER A 64 8.66 -8.34 7.97
C SER A 64 7.88 -7.11 7.53
N GLN A 65 8.39 -6.33 6.57
CA GLN A 65 7.64 -5.18 6.04
C GLN A 65 6.39 -5.64 5.29
N VAL A 66 6.50 -6.65 4.42
CA VAL A 66 5.36 -7.18 3.67
C VAL A 66 4.28 -7.71 4.60
N THR A 67 4.66 -8.40 5.67
CA THR A 67 3.73 -8.97 6.65
C THR A 67 3.39 -8.04 7.81
N TRP A 68 3.58 -6.72 7.63
CA TRP A 68 3.23 -5.68 8.60
C TRP A 68 4.04 -5.69 9.91
N GLY A 69 4.98 -6.61 10.09
CA GLY A 69 5.85 -6.66 11.26
C GLY A 69 5.10 -6.54 12.59
N SER A 70 5.46 -5.52 13.39
CA SER A 70 4.85 -5.24 14.69
C SER A 70 3.60 -4.35 14.63
N LEU A 71 3.15 -3.92 13.45
CA LEU A 71 2.05 -2.95 13.32
C LEU A 71 0.68 -3.48 13.73
N ALA A 72 0.47 -4.80 13.68
CA ALA A 72 -0.80 -5.48 13.98
C ALA A 72 -2.01 -4.77 13.33
N PRO A 73 -2.09 -4.75 11.98
CA PRO A 73 -3.11 -4.02 11.25
C PRO A 73 -4.49 -4.66 11.44
N GLN A 74 -5.50 -3.81 11.64
CA GLN A 74 -6.90 -4.21 11.64
C GLN A 74 -7.62 -3.50 10.51
N VAL A 75 -8.17 -4.28 9.58
CA VAL A 75 -8.93 -3.71 8.46
C VAL A 75 -10.18 -2.99 8.99
N SER A 76 -10.37 -1.77 8.54
CA SER A 76 -11.48 -0.90 8.93
C SER A 76 -12.29 -0.51 7.70
N GLY A 77 -13.58 -0.84 7.72
CA GLY A 77 -14.48 -0.55 6.61
C GLY A 77 -14.41 -1.56 5.46
N ASN A 78 -14.70 -1.10 4.25
CA ASN A 78 -14.80 -1.95 3.08
C ASN A 78 -13.47 -2.11 2.37
N VAL A 79 -13.31 -3.26 1.74
CA VAL A 79 -12.18 -3.62 0.88
C VAL A 79 -12.65 -3.57 -0.57
N TYR A 80 -11.90 -2.88 -1.44
CA TYR A 80 -12.28 -2.65 -2.84
C TYR A 80 -11.20 -3.18 -3.78
N TRP A 81 -11.57 -4.16 -4.60
CA TRP A 81 -10.74 -4.67 -5.68
C TRP A 81 -11.07 -3.99 -7.01
N GLU A 82 -10.05 -3.62 -7.75
CA GLU A 82 -10.15 -3.06 -9.10
C GLU A 82 -9.25 -3.86 -10.05
N ILE A 83 -9.82 -4.34 -11.15
CA ILE A 83 -9.03 -4.90 -12.25
C ILE A 83 -8.58 -3.72 -13.12
N LYS A 84 -7.28 -3.47 -13.17
CA LYS A 84 -6.71 -2.40 -14.00
C LYS A 84 -6.45 -2.84 -15.42
N GLU A 85 -5.92 -4.04 -15.54
CA GLU A 85 -5.62 -4.65 -16.83
C GLU A 85 -5.76 -6.16 -16.75
N CYS A 86 -6.24 -6.76 -17.82
CA CYS A 86 -6.26 -8.19 -17.99
C CYS A 86 -6.02 -8.51 -19.46
N ASN A 87 -4.99 -9.29 -19.74
CA ASN A 87 -4.63 -9.75 -21.07
C ASN A 87 -4.04 -11.17 -20.99
N GLU A 88 -3.60 -11.72 -22.13
CA GLU A 88 -3.03 -13.06 -22.23
C GLU A 88 -1.72 -13.24 -21.41
N ASN A 89 -0.98 -12.15 -21.19
CA ASN A 89 0.32 -12.19 -20.53
C ASN A 89 0.26 -11.98 -19.03
N TYR A 90 -0.64 -11.08 -18.55
CA TYR A 90 -0.77 -10.75 -17.14
C TYR A 90 -2.11 -10.14 -16.80
N THR A 91 -2.40 -10.11 -15.51
CA THR A 91 -3.50 -9.36 -14.89
C THR A 91 -2.91 -8.38 -13.88
N SER A 92 -3.31 -7.11 -13.96
CA SER A 92 -2.98 -6.08 -12.96
C SER A 92 -4.21 -5.75 -12.13
N LEU A 93 -4.05 -5.81 -10.81
CA LEU A 93 -5.09 -5.60 -9.81
C LEU A 93 -4.69 -4.48 -8.86
N VAL A 94 -5.66 -3.76 -8.34
CA VAL A 94 -5.48 -2.81 -7.24
C VAL A 94 -6.47 -3.13 -6.15
N LEU A 95 -5.96 -3.23 -4.93
CA LEU A 95 -6.73 -3.33 -3.72
C LEU A 95 -6.66 -2.01 -2.95
N LYS A 96 -7.81 -1.52 -2.47
CA LYS A 96 -7.91 -0.33 -1.64
C LYS A 96 -8.70 -0.62 -0.38
N TYR A 97 -8.15 -0.26 0.75
CA TYR A 97 -8.79 -0.46 2.06
C TYR A 97 -8.22 0.49 3.10
N GLN A 98 -8.70 0.38 4.31
CA GLN A 98 -8.18 1.14 5.44
C GLN A 98 -7.77 0.19 6.55
N VAL A 99 -6.73 0.57 7.29
CA VAL A 99 -6.30 -0.17 8.48
C VAL A 99 -6.13 0.77 9.66
N LYS A 100 -6.42 0.23 10.84
CA LYS A 100 -5.99 0.79 12.11
C LYS A 100 -4.85 -0.08 12.63
N CYS A 101 -3.68 0.51 12.87
CA CYS A 101 -2.56 -0.17 13.49
C CYS A 101 -2.72 -0.17 15.02
N THR A 102 -2.48 -1.32 15.67
CA THR A 102 -2.69 -1.47 17.11
C THR A 102 -1.43 -1.95 17.85
N GLY A 103 -0.39 -2.35 17.11
CA GLY A 103 0.81 -2.97 17.70
C GLY A 103 1.94 -1.98 18.00
N ASP A 104 2.43 -1.27 17.01
CA ASP A 104 3.56 -0.35 17.13
C ASP A 104 3.12 1.01 17.67
N THR A 105 3.87 1.57 18.63
CA THR A 105 3.49 2.82 19.31
C THR A 105 3.49 4.03 18.39
N ASP A 106 4.38 4.08 17.39
CA ASP A 106 4.46 5.21 16.45
C ASP A 106 3.30 5.24 15.45
N TYR A 107 2.75 4.08 15.14
CA TYR A 107 1.63 3.88 14.23
C TYR A 107 0.30 3.61 14.95
N ALA A 108 0.35 3.38 16.27
CA ALA A 108 -0.81 2.96 17.06
C ALA A 108 -1.95 4.00 17.03
N ASP A 109 -3.17 3.48 17.05
CA ASP A 109 -4.42 4.22 17.11
C ASP A 109 -4.68 5.18 15.94
N ARG A 110 -3.87 5.13 14.90
CA ARG A 110 -4.04 5.93 13.70
C ARG A 110 -4.70 5.13 12.59
N LEU A 111 -5.47 5.83 11.76
CA LEU A 111 -6.13 5.25 10.59
C LEU A 111 -5.30 5.56 9.35
N TYR A 112 -5.06 4.54 8.55
CA TYR A 112 -4.32 4.63 7.29
C TYR A 112 -5.17 4.21 6.11
N SER A 113 -5.02 4.91 4.99
CA SER A 113 -5.49 4.45 3.69
C SER A 113 -4.38 3.63 3.04
N VAL A 114 -4.70 2.42 2.64
CA VAL A 114 -3.78 1.48 2.02
C VAL A 114 -4.21 1.20 0.60
N LYS A 115 -3.24 1.15 -0.28
CA LYS A 115 -3.39 0.72 -1.66
C LYS A 115 -2.35 -0.35 -1.94
N GLU A 116 -2.78 -1.50 -2.42
CA GLU A 116 -1.89 -2.54 -2.93
C GLU A 116 -2.08 -2.67 -4.43
N PHE A 117 -0.98 -2.85 -5.14
CA PHE A 117 -0.93 -3.16 -6.55
C PHE A 117 -0.34 -4.55 -6.74
N PHE A 118 -0.92 -5.32 -7.65
CA PHE A 118 -0.45 -6.64 -8.01
C PHE A 118 -0.39 -6.75 -9.53
N ARG A 119 0.71 -7.26 -10.07
CA ARG A 119 0.81 -7.75 -11.44
C ARG A 119 1.14 -9.22 -11.42
N ILE A 120 0.26 -10.02 -11.99
CA ILE A 120 0.29 -11.47 -11.87
C ILE A 120 0.22 -12.09 -13.27
N ARG A 121 1.09 -13.06 -13.52
CA ARG A 121 1.09 -13.87 -14.73
C ARG A 121 0.66 -15.29 -14.39
N THR A 122 -0.18 -15.88 -15.24
CA THR A 122 -0.45 -17.31 -15.21
C THR A 122 0.57 -18.03 -16.11
N GLY A 123 1.33 -18.96 -15.57
CA GLY A 123 2.26 -19.79 -16.34
C GLY A 123 1.55 -20.88 -17.16
N GLU A 124 2.30 -21.54 -18.03
CA GLU A 124 1.82 -22.69 -18.83
C GLU A 124 1.43 -23.88 -17.93
N ASP A 125 2.03 -23.99 -16.77
CA ASP A 125 1.72 -24.94 -15.69
C ASP A 125 0.48 -24.57 -14.89
N ALA A 126 -0.23 -23.51 -15.27
CA ALA A 126 -1.36 -22.90 -14.57
C ALA A 126 -1.02 -22.30 -13.20
N GLN A 127 0.26 -22.18 -12.84
CA GLN A 127 0.72 -21.51 -11.63
C GLN A 127 0.64 -19.99 -11.78
N GLN A 128 0.45 -19.30 -10.65
CA GLN A 128 0.43 -17.84 -10.60
C GLN A 128 1.82 -17.34 -10.19
N TYR A 129 2.34 -16.38 -10.94
CA TYR A 129 3.63 -15.73 -10.69
C TYR A 129 3.39 -14.26 -10.40
N LEU A 130 3.82 -13.80 -9.24
CA LEU A 130 3.78 -12.39 -8.86
C LEU A 130 4.95 -11.68 -9.56
N LEU A 131 4.62 -10.83 -10.53
CA LEU A 131 5.62 -10.09 -11.32
C LEU A 131 5.95 -8.73 -10.71
N ASP A 132 4.99 -8.17 -9.95
CA ASP A 132 5.14 -6.85 -9.37
C ASP A 132 4.16 -6.70 -8.20
N TYR A 133 4.61 -6.11 -7.13
CA TYR A 133 3.84 -5.80 -5.95
C TYR A 133 4.28 -4.47 -5.36
N ASP A 134 3.32 -3.63 -5.06
CA ASP A 134 3.52 -2.36 -4.38
C ASP A 134 2.41 -2.16 -3.36
N ARG A 135 2.77 -1.79 -2.14
CA ARG A 135 1.83 -1.38 -1.10
C ARG A 135 2.21 -0.02 -0.57
N THR A 136 1.31 0.95 -0.72
CA THR A 136 1.45 2.27 -0.13
C THR A 136 0.50 2.44 1.05
N MET A 137 0.99 3.04 2.13
CA MET A 137 0.23 3.30 3.34
C MET A 137 0.33 4.78 3.71
N ASN A 138 -0.80 5.50 3.69
CA ASN A 138 -0.86 6.93 3.98
C ASN A 138 -1.75 7.19 5.19
N GLN A 139 -1.22 7.89 6.19
CA GLN A 139 -2.00 8.26 7.36
C GLN A 139 -3.16 9.17 6.96
N ARG A 140 -4.35 8.87 7.46
CA ARG A 140 -5.50 9.75 7.32
C ARG A 140 -5.45 10.86 8.35
N PHE A 141 -5.75 12.05 7.89
CA PHE A 141 -5.88 13.20 8.78
C PHE A 141 -7.01 12.97 9.79
N ASP A 142 -6.69 13.10 11.07
CA ASP A 142 -7.67 13.10 12.14
C ASP A 142 -7.75 14.50 12.76
N GLY A 143 -8.84 15.19 12.48
CA GLY A 143 -9.12 16.53 13.00
C GLY A 143 -9.34 16.61 14.51
N LYS A 144 -9.38 15.47 15.21
CA LYS A 144 -9.51 15.42 16.68
C LYS A 144 -8.17 15.37 17.40
N THR A 145 -7.08 15.26 16.65
CA THR A 145 -5.72 15.21 17.22
C THR A 145 -5.17 16.59 17.53
N THR A 146 -3.99 16.63 18.14
CA THR A 146 -3.21 17.86 18.43
C THR A 146 -2.83 18.67 17.17
N ALA A 147 -3.09 18.14 15.97
CA ALA A 147 -2.92 18.86 14.72
C ALA A 147 -3.86 20.07 14.58
N LEU A 148 -4.97 20.12 15.34
CA LEU A 148 -5.86 21.25 15.38
C LEU A 148 -5.63 22.07 16.66
N ASN A 149 -5.41 23.37 16.51
CA ASN A 149 -5.37 24.31 17.61
C ASN A 149 -6.15 25.58 17.24
N GLN A 150 -6.30 26.49 18.18
CA GLN A 150 -7.04 27.77 17.97
C GLN A 150 -6.43 28.68 16.88
N LYS A 151 -5.18 28.40 16.45
CA LYS A 151 -4.45 29.21 15.46
C LYS A 151 -4.47 28.59 14.07
N GLY A 152 -4.82 27.31 13.94
CA GLY A 152 -4.84 26.63 12.65
C GLY A 152 -4.66 25.13 12.72
N VAL A 153 -4.38 24.56 11.56
CA VAL A 153 -4.08 23.13 11.37
C VAL A 153 -2.57 22.97 11.21
N LEU A 154 -1.95 22.15 12.06
CA LEU A 154 -0.58 21.73 11.86
C LEU A 154 -0.56 20.67 10.74
N VAL A 155 -0.22 21.08 9.55
CA VAL A 155 0.06 20.17 8.44
C VAL A 155 1.49 19.70 8.64
N GLY A 156 1.68 18.44 9.05
CA GLY A 156 3.01 17.84 9.17
C GLY A 156 3.71 17.85 7.81
N ILE A 157 4.88 18.44 7.73
CA ILE A 157 5.79 18.22 6.60
C ILE A 157 6.56 16.96 6.98
N ALA A 158 6.55 15.95 6.11
CA ALA A 158 7.43 14.81 6.29
C ALA A 158 8.88 15.36 6.31
N PRO A 159 9.71 14.94 7.28
CA PRO A 159 11.10 15.35 7.30
C PRO A 159 11.80 14.71 6.10
N THR A 160 11.79 15.39 5.00
CA THR A 160 12.80 15.23 3.97
C THR A 160 13.91 16.18 4.35
N ASP A 161 15.13 15.90 3.95
CA ASP A 161 16.30 16.76 4.15
C ASP A 161 16.11 18.10 3.41
N LEU A 162 15.11 18.86 3.86
CA LEU A 162 14.90 20.20 3.39
C LEU A 162 15.94 21.10 4.08
N GLU A 163 16.95 21.47 3.34
CA GLU A 163 17.84 22.56 3.74
C GLU A 163 16.97 23.83 3.83
N TYR A 164 16.94 24.46 4.98
CA TYR A 164 16.31 25.73 5.17
C TYR A 164 17.27 26.69 5.90
N GLU A 165 17.21 27.93 5.50
CA GLU A 165 17.93 28.98 6.18
C GLU A 165 16.95 29.86 6.96
N THR A 166 17.37 30.30 8.14
CA THR A 166 16.59 31.23 8.95
C THR A 166 17.37 32.51 9.15
N ASN A 167 16.66 33.63 9.27
CA ASN A 167 17.27 34.86 9.76
C ASN A 167 17.67 34.73 11.24
N THR A 168 18.46 35.66 11.74
CA THR A 168 19.04 35.64 13.10
C THR A 168 17.98 35.53 14.21
N ASP A 169 16.76 35.97 13.95
CA ASP A 169 15.65 36.00 14.91
C ASP A 169 14.69 34.81 14.71
N GLY A 170 14.93 33.91 13.74
CA GLY A 170 14.08 32.75 13.44
C GLY A 170 12.68 33.11 12.93
N THR A 171 12.45 34.32 12.48
CA THR A 171 11.14 34.81 12.03
C THR A 171 10.89 34.62 10.54
N ILE A 172 11.94 34.39 9.76
CA ILE A 172 11.89 34.15 8.32
C ILE A 172 12.59 32.83 8.05
N VAL A 173 11.94 31.95 7.30
CA VAL A 173 12.46 30.66 6.81
C VAL A 173 12.45 30.71 5.29
N ALA A 174 13.57 30.40 4.65
CA ALA A 174 13.71 30.35 3.20
C ALA A 174 14.17 28.96 2.74
#